data_2cdc88d8d4971667abbdfcaaed06e2b2
#
_entry.id   2cdc88d8d4971667abbdfcaaed06e2b2
#
_cell.length_a   1.000
_cell.length_b   1.000
_cell.length_c   1.000
_cell.angle_alpha   90.00
_cell.angle_beta   90.00
_cell.angle_gamma   90.00
#
_symmetry.space_group_name_H-M   'P 1'
#
loop_
_entity.id
_entity.type
_entity.pdbx_description
1 polymer ?
#
loop_
_entity_poly.entity_id
_entity_poly.type
_entity_poly.pdbx_seq_one_letter_code
_entity_poly.pdbx_strand_id
1 'polypeptide(L)'
;KSIFDVLKKKQWVSSTVTNIFNHLHHNPWIKQLNNQKLLIISPNAEEIEQQIKTVKLKNLYGFDIFANCEFCFIKFSTWNTHTQEQIVNKLGDFDIALCEGGVYGPIISNYIYGIGKSAIDIGDILPLYFGLWTNSDMKSNKEIIQLYLNEYWKKL
;
A
#
# COMPACT_ATOMS: atom_id res chain seq x y z
N LYS A 1 -21.75 3.55 -0.19
CA LYS A 1 -21.15 2.69 0.87
C LYS A 1 -19.66 2.72 0.69
N SER A 2 -18.94 3.00 1.79
CA SER A 2 -17.47 2.98 1.80
C SER A 2 -16.96 1.56 1.52
N ILE A 3 -15.77 1.44 0.89
CA ILE A 3 -15.08 0.15 0.75
C ILE A 3 -14.84 -0.51 2.12
N PHE A 4 -14.68 0.29 3.17
CA PHE A 4 -14.55 -0.17 4.54
C PHE A 4 -15.82 -0.84 5.06
N ASP A 5 -17.01 -0.40 4.62
CA ASP A 5 -18.28 -1.06 4.97
C ASP A 5 -18.40 -2.42 4.28
N VAL A 6 -17.83 -2.55 3.07
CA VAL A 6 -17.77 -3.81 2.33
C VAL A 6 -16.81 -4.79 2.99
N LEU A 7 -15.62 -4.32 3.37
CA LEU A 7 -14.59 -5.14 4.04
C LEU A 7 -15.06 -5.62 5.43
N LYS A 8 -15.78 -4.79 6.19
CA LYS A 8 -16.40 -5.19 7.48
C LYS A 8 -17.40 -6.34 7.33
N LYS A 9 -18.01 -6.50 6.15
CA LYS A 9 -18.99 -7.56 5.88
C LYS A 9 -18.39 -8.87 5.40
N LYS A 10 -17.06 -9.05 5.45
CA LYS A 10 -16.36 -10.26 4.95
C LYS A 10 -16.67 -10.59 3.47
N GLN A 11 -16.88 -9.59 2.65
CA GLN A 11 -17.08 -9.80 1.22
C GLN A 11 -15.72 -9.88 0.52
N TRP A 12 -15.54 -10.90 -0.30
CA TRP A 12 -14.37 -11.02 -1.16
C TRP A 12 -14.44 -9.96 -2.26
N VAL A 13 -13.35 -9.23 -2.42
CA VAL A 13 -13.21 -8.25 -3.49
C VAL A 13 -12.19 -8.80 -4.50
N SER A 14 -12.46 -8.62 -5.77
CA SER A 14 -11.52 -9.03 -6.83
C SER A 14 -10.16 -8.34 -6.66
N SER A 15 -9.08 -9.06 -6.92
CA SER A 15 -7.72 -8.51 -6.95
C SER A 15 -7.55 -7.36 -7.95
N THR A 16 -8.43 -7.26 -8.94
CA THR A 16 -8.48 -6.11 -9.86
C THR A 16 -8.78 -4.79 -9.17
N VAL A 17 -9.34 -4.82 -7.95
CA VAL A 17 -9.53 -3.63 -7.11
C VAL A 17 -8.21 -3.00 -6.73
N THR A 18 -7.13 -3.76 -6.67
CA THR A 18 -5.78 -3.26 -6.35
C THR A 18 -4.96 -2.89 -7.58
N ASN A 19 -5.50 -3.05 -8.79
CA ASN A 19 -4.80 -2.63 -10.01
C ASN A 19 -4.66 -1.11 -10.02
N ILE A 20 -3.41 -0.65 -10.01
CA ILE A 20 -3.06 0.77 -9.92
C ILE A 20 -3.68 1.62 -11.04
N PHE A 21 -3.81 1.08 -12.25
CA PHE A 21 -4.43 1.79 -13.38
C PHE A 21 -5.91 2.12 -13.10
N ASN A 22 -6.69 1.15 -12.67
CA ASN A 22 -8.08 1.35 -12.35
C ASN A 22 -8.27 2.35 -11.21
N HIS A 23 -7.34 2.36 -10.25
CA HIS A 23 -7.45 3.20 -9.06
C HIS A 23 -7.08 4.65 -9.29
N LEU A 24 -6.15 4.91 -10.19
CA LEU A 24 -5.76 6.27 -10.51
C LEU A 24 -6.75 6.96 -11.44
N HIS A 25 -7.47 6.21 -12.30
CA HIS A 25 -8.31 6.79 -13.35
C HIS A 25 -9.83 6.66 -13.13
N HIS A 26 -10.30 5.61 -12.43
CA HIS A 26 -11.73 5.26 -12.45
C HIS A 26 -12.49 5.36 -11.14
N ASN A 27 -12.03 5.99 -10.16
CA ASN A 27 -12.62 6.12 -8.83
C ASN A 27 -11.77 5.42 -7.76
N PRO A 28 -10.78 6.06 -7.42
CA PRO A 28 -9.78 5.49 -6.56
C PRO A 28 -10.33 5.34 -5.14
N TRP A 29 -10.48 4.08 -4.73
CA TRP A 29 -10.64 3.73 -3.33
C TRP A 29 -9.51 4.37 -2.49
N ILE A 30 -8.37 4.62 -3.11
CA ILE A 30 -7.19 5.25 -2.51
C ILE A 30 -7.50 6.65 -1.94
N LYS A 31 -8.45 7.39 -2.49
CA LYS A 31 -8.90 8.67 -1.92
C LYS A 31 -9.58 8.52 -0.56
N GLN A 32 -10.11 7.33 -0.27
CA GLN A 32 -10.71 7.03 1.02
C GLN A 32 -9.65 6.82 2.11
N LEU A 33 -8.39 6.65 1.72
CA LEU A 33 -7.25 6.57 2.63
C LEU A 33 -6.71 7.94 3.04
N ASN A 34 -7.16 9.02 2.40
CA ASN A 34 -6.73 10.37 2.78
C ASN A 34 -7.05 10.66 4.26
N ASN A 35 -6.15 11.39 4.91
CA ASN A 35 -6.23 11.75 6.33
C ASN A 35 -6.20 10.53 7.28
N GLN A 36 -5.71 9.39 6.85
CA GLN A 36 -5.58 8.19 7.66
C GLN A 36 -4.14 8.00 8.14
N LYS A 37 -3.98 7.24 9.22
CA LYS A 37 -2.68 6.72 9.63
C LYS A 37 -2.48 5.36 8.98
N LEU A 38 -1.46 5.25 8.14
CA LEU A 38 -1.20 4.09 7.30
C LEU A 38 0.02 3.32 7.78
N LEU A 39 -0.14 2.01 8.02
CA LEU A 39 0.97 1.10 8.23
C LEU A 39 1.34 0.45 6.91
N ILE A 40 2.58 0.65 6.48
CA ILE A 40 3.16 -0.01 5.30
C ILE A 40 3.93 -1.25 5.74
N ILE A 41 3.48 -2.42 5.30
CA ILE A 41 4.15 -3.70 5.54
C ILE A 41 4.69 -4.20 4.20
N SER A 42 5.98 -4.09 3.98
CA SER A 42 6.61 -4.34 2.68
C SER A 42 8.07 -4.77 2.84
N PRO A 43 8.59 -5.65 1.98
CA PRO A 43 10.04 -5.86 1.86
C PRO A 43 10.80 -4.57 1.53
N ASN A 44 10.15 -3.66 0.80
CA ASN A 44 10.69 -2.37 0.35
C ASN A 44 10.30 -1.20 1.26
N ALA A 45 9.96 -1.47 2.53
CA ALA A 45 9.44 -0.44 3.45
C ALA A 45 10.41 0.73 3.66
N GLU A 46 11.71 0.46 3.71
CA GLU A 46 12.76 1.49 3.89
C GLU A 46 12.85 2.40 2.65
N GLU A 47 12.80 1.83 1.46
CA GLU A 47 12.82 2.54 0.18
C GLU A 47 11.56 3.40 0.02
N ILE A 48 10.39 2.87 0.41
CA ILE A 48 9.13 3.61 0.43
C ILE A 48 9.21 4.78 1.42
N GLU A 49 9.70 4.54 2.63
CA GLU A 49 9.88 5.59 3.64
C GLU A 49 10.81 6.69 3.14
N GLN A 50 11.94 6.33 2.53
CA GLN A 50 12.87 7.29 1.96
C GLN A 50 12.23 8.10 0.82
N GLN A 51 11.45 7.45 -0.02
CA GLN A 51 10.74 8.10 -1.13
C GLN A 51 9.73 9.14 -0.61
N ILE A 52 8.94 8.79 0.38
CA ILE A 52 7.96 9.71 1.01
C ILE A 52 8.65 10.92 1.66
N LYS A 53 9.81 10.73 2.26
CA LYS A 53 10.58 11.82 2.89
C LYS A 53 11.18 12.79 1.87
N THR A 54 11.49 12.32 0.66
CA THR A 54 12.21 13.11 -0.35
C THR A 54 11.34 13.64 -1.46
N VAL A 55 10.22 12.98 -1.73
CA VAL A 55 9.32 13.29 -2.86
C VAL A 55 7.91 13.56 -2.36
N LYS A 56 7.33 14.67 -2.77
CA LYS A 56 5.90 14.89 -2.57
C LYS A 56 5.13 13.96 -3.51
N LEU A 57 4.25 13.11 -2.97
CA LEU A 57 3.53 12.08 -3.73
C LEU A 57 2.73 12.64 -4.92
N LYS A 58 2.21 13.87 -4.81
CA LYS A 58 1.57 14.56 -5.93
C LYS A 58 2.47 14.76 -7.16
N ASN A 59 3.79 14.82 -6.96
CA ASN A 59 4.72 14.97 -8.07
C ASN A 59 4.89 13.69 -8.89
N LEU A 60 4.53 12.55 -8.32
CA LEU A 60 4.58 11.25 -9.02
C LEU A 60 3.49 11.15 -10.07
N TYR A 61 2.30 11.67 -9.79
CA TYR A 61 1.10 11.42 -10.57
C TYR A 61 0.43 12.70 -11.11
N GLY A 62 0.89 13.88 -10.67
CA GLY A 62 0.23 15.16 -10.98
C GLY A 62 -1.02 15.45 -10.13
N PHE A 63 -1.39 14.57 -9.23
CA PHE A 63 -2.51 14.74 -8.29
C PHE A 63 -2.20 14.08 -6.94
N ASP A 64 -2.92 14.50 -5.89
CA ASP A 64 -2.69 13.98 -4.56
C ASP A 64 -3.25 12.56 -4.41
N ILE A 65 -2.37 11.64 -4.02
CA ILE A 65 -2.73 10.35 -3.46
C ILE A 65 -2.22 10.31 -2.01
N PHE A 66 -2.91 9.63 -1.12
CA PHE A 66 -2.57 9.59 0.31
C PHE A 66 -2.45 11.00 0.93
N ALA A 67 -3.33 11.92 0.52
CA ALA A 67 -3.28 13.30 1.01
C ALA A 67 -3.44 13.34 2.54
N ASN A 68 -2.51 14.07 3.20
CA ASN A 68 -2.46 14.23 4.65
C ASN A 68 -2.42 12.91 5.44
N CYS A 69 -1.89 11.84 4.85
CA CYS A 69 -1.66 10.59 5.56
C CYS A 69 -0.41 10.67 6.44
N GLU A 70 -0.49 10.05 7.60
CA GLU A 70 0.68 9.71 8.40
C GLU A 70 1.11 8.28 8.08
N PHE A 71 2.41 8.01 8.06
CA PHE A 71 2.92 6.70 7.71
C PHE A 71 3.79 6.12 8.82
N CYS A 72 3.60 4.83 9.09
CA CYS A 72 4.55 4.02 9.82
C CYS A 72 4.87 2.75 9.02
N PHE A 73 5.99 2.11 9.33
CA PHE A 73 6.59 1.11 8.46
C PHE A 73 7.00 -0.14 9.24
N ILE A 74 6.84 -1.30 8.58
CA ILE A 74 7.42 -2.57 8.99
C ILE A 74 8.11 -3.18 7.77
N LYS A 75 9.44 -3.40 7.86
CA LYS A 75 10.16 -4.16 6.86
C LYS A 75 9.78 -5.62 6.99
N PHE A 76 9.10 -6.12 5.99
CA PHE A 76 8.59 -7.48 5.97
C PHE A 76 9.53 -8.40 5.20
N SER A 77 9.87 -9.54 5.79
CA SER A 77 10.63 -10.59 5.11
C SER A 77 9.90 -11.94 5.15
N THR A 78 9.27 -12.25 6.27
CA THR A 78 8.52 -13.49 6.46
C THR A 78 7.49 -13.33 7.57
N TRP A 79 6.44 -14.15 7.53
CA TRP A 79 5.44 -14.20 8.59
C TRP A 79 5.92 -15.04 9.77
N ASN A 80 6.10 -14.40 10.92
CA ASN A 80 6.53 -15.04 12.16
C ASN A 80 6.07 -14.24 13.40
N THR A 81 6.37 -14.73 14.59
CA THR A 81 6.02 -14.09 15.86
C THR A 81 6.59 -12.68 15.96
N HIS A 82 7.80 -12.44 15.48
CA HIS A 82 8.44 -11.12 15.51
C HIS A 82 7.65 -10.09 14.66
N THR A 83 7.19 -10.49 13.47
CA THR A 83 6.33 -9.63 12.64
C THR A 83 5.01 -9.31 13.35
N GLN A 84 4.41 -10.30 14.03
CA GLN A 84 3.19 -10.08 14.80
C GLN A 84 3.42 -9.08 15.94
N GLU A 85 4.50 -9.24 16.69
CA GLU A 85 4.89 -8.30 17.76
C GLU A 85 5.12 -6.87 17.23
N GLN A 86 5.79 -6.72 16.09
CA GLN A 86 5.96 -5.42 15.44
C GLN A 86 4.63 -4.76 15.11
N ILE A 87 3.65 -5.51 14.60
CA ILE A 87 2.31 -5.00 14.29
C ILE A 87 1.59 -4.58 15.58
N VAL A 88 1.62 -5.41 16.62
CA VAL A 88 1.00 -5.13 17.92
C VAL A 88 1.59 -3.86 18.55
N ASN A 89 2.90 -3.70 18.51
CA ASN A 89 3.59 -2.52 19.04
C ASN A 89 3.21 -1.23 18.33
N LYS A 90 2.64 -1.30 17.12
CA LYS A 90 2.19 -0.16 16.32
C LYS A 90 0.68 0.05 16.33
N LEU A 91 -0.09 -0.68 17.15
CA LEU A 91 -1.55 -0.60 17.16
C LEU A 91 -2.13 0.81 17.36
N GLY A 92 -1.43 1.68 18.10
CA GLY A 92 -1.81 3.08 18.31
C GLY A 92 -1.45 4.01 17.15
N ASP A 93 -0.56 3.58 16.25
CA ASP A 93 0.09 4.42 15.25
C ASP A 93 -0.56 4.33 13.87
N PHE A 94 -1.51 3.41 13.67
CA PHE A 94 -2.18 3.26 12.37
C PHE A 94 -3.67 2.94 12.50
N ASP A 95 -4.40 3.26 11.46
CA ASP A 95 -5.82 2.91 11.27
C ASP A 95 -5.97 1.77 10.28
N ILE A 96 -5.16 1.78 9.22
CA ILE A 96 -5.21 0.85 8.10
C ILE A 96 -3.80 0.41 7.73
N ALA A 97 -3.62 -0.90 7.50
CA ALA A 97 -2.39 -1.44 6.94
C ALA A 97 -2.51 -1.67 5.43
N LEU A 98 -1.46 -1.32 4.70
CA LEU A 98 -1.25 -1.66 3.30
C LEU A 98 -0.12 -2.69 3.22
N CYS A 99 -0.43 -3.87 2.68
CA CYS A 99 0.46 -5.02 2.75
C CYS A 99 1.00 -5.41 1.37
N GLU A 100 2.31 -5.59 1.29
CA GLU A 100 3.02 -6.30 0.23
C GLU A 100 3.59 -7.59 0.83
N GLY A 101 2.71 -8.56 1.04
CA GLY A 101 3.06 -9.80 1.75
C GLY A 101 3.30 -11.00 0.85
N GLY A 102 3.16 -10.88 -0.46
CA GLY A 102 3.19 -12.00 -1.38
C GLY A 102 2.21 -13.08 -0.92
N VAL A 103 2.65 -14.31 -0.77
CA VAL A 103 1.82 -15.44 -0.29
C VAL A 103 1.31 -15.25 1.15
N TYR A 104 1.93 -14.38 1.92
CA TYR A 104 1.53 -14.07 3.31
C TYR A 104 0.52 -12.91 3.41
N GLY A 105 0.26 -12.18 2.32
CA GLY A 105 -0.64 -11.03 2.32
C GLY A 105 -2.00 -11.31 2.96
N PRO A 106 -2.72 -12.38 2.55
CA PRO A 106 -3.99 -12.75 3.17
C PRO A 106 -3.87 -13.10 4.67
N ILE A 107 -2.76 -13.73 5.08
CA ILE A 107 -2.51 -14.11 6.48
C ILE A 107 -2.30 -12.86 7.33
N ILE A 108 -1.48 -11.92 6.86
CA ILE A 108 -1.22 -10.64 7.51
C ILE A 108 -2.51 -9.85 7.66
N SER A 109 -3.28 -9.73 6.57
CA SER A 109 -4.54 -8.99 6.57
C SER A 109 -5.56 -9.59 7.53
N ASN A 110 -5.67 -10.91 7.58
CA ASN A 110 -6.56 -11.59 8.52
C ASN A 110 -6.13 -11.41 9.98
N TYR A 111 -4.82 -11.44 10.25
CA TYR A 111 -4.29 -11.19 11.60
C TYR A 111 -4.62 -9.76 12.05
N ILE A 112 -4.36 -8.76 11.21
CA ILE A 112 -4.64 -7.34 11.50
C ILE A 112 -6.14 -7.13 11.74
N TYR A 113 -6.99 -7.77 10.93
CA TYR A 113 -8.43 -7.75 11.16
C TYR A 113 -8.81 -8.37 12.52
N GLY A 114 -8.17 -9.50 12.90
CA GLY A 114 -8.40 -10.18 14.18
C GLY A 114 -8.07 -9.33 15.40
N ILE A 115 -7.13 -8.40 15.29
CA ILE A 115 -6.77 -7.45 16.35
C ILE A 115 -7.52 -6.12 16.26
N GLY A 116 -8.58 -6.06 15.46
CA GLY A 116 -9.51 -4.93 15.41
C GLY A 116 -9.11 -3.76 14.49
N LYS A 117 -8.14 -3.98 13.59
CA LYS A 117 -7.70 -2.98 12.60
C LYS A 117 -8.11 -3.38 11.18
N SER A 118 -7.97 -2.45 10.24
CA SER A 118 -8.21 -2.69 8.82
C SER A 118 -6.91 -2.98 8.09
N ALA A 119 -6.96 -3.86 7.09
CA ALA A 119 -5.82 -4.12 6.21
C ALA A 119 -6.27 -4.32 4.77
N ILE A 120 -5.40 -3.96 3.84
CA ILE A 120 -5.57 -4.17 2.40
C ILE A 120 -4.31 -4.87 1.91
N ASP A 121 -4.46 -6.08 1.38
CA ASP A 121 -3.39 -6.75 0.66
C ASP A 121 -3.33 -6.16 -0.76
N ILE A 122 -2.31 -5.37 -1.01
CA ILE A 122 -2.05 -4.71 -2.29
C ILE A 122 -1.17 -5.58 -3.19
N GLY A 123 -0.38 -6.47 -2.58
CA GLY A 123 0.58 -7.29 -3.28
C GLY A 123 1.77 -6.49 -3.81
N ASP A 124 2.44 -7.06 -4.81
CA ASP A 124 3.74 -6.60 -5.34
C ASP A 124 3.70 -5.21 -6.00
N ILE A 125 2.50 -4.67 -6.25
CA ILE A 125 2.35 -3.33 -6.84
C ILE A 125 2.40 -2.20 -5.80
N LEU A 126 2.50 -2.51 -4.51
CA LEU A 126 2.52 -1.49 -3.46
C LEU A 126 3.64 -0.45 -3.67
N PRO A 127 4.88 -0.79 -4.03
CA PRO A 127 5.93 0.19 -4.28
C PRO A 127 5.61 1.16 -5.42
N LEU A 128 4.86 0.74 -6.44
CA LEU A 128 4.48 1.60 -7.56
C LEU A 128 3.66 2.81 -7.10
N TYR A 129 2.82 2.68 -6.07
CA TYR A 129 2.08 3.82 -5.51
C TYR A 129 2.99 4.92 -4.96
N PHE A 130 4.22 4.58 -4.66
CA PHE A 130 5.25 5.50 -4.16
C PHE A 130 6.30 5.86 -5.22
N GLY A 131 6.05 5.51 -6.50
CA GLY A 131 6.96 5.79 -7.60
C GLY A 131 8.23 4.94 -7.59
N LEU A 132 8.17 3.77 -6.97
CA LEU A 132 9.26 2.78 -6.97
C LEU A 132 8.92 1.63 -7.90
N TRP A 133 9.84 1.26 -8.79
CA TRP A 133 9.58 0.24 -9.81
C TRP A 133 10.77 -0.69 -10.04
N THR A 134 10.50 -1.91 -10.50
CA THR A 134 11.49 -2.94 -10.86
C THR A 134 11.42 -3.25 -12.36
N ASN A 135 12.40 -4.03 -12.84
CA ASN A 135 12.34 -4.55 -14.22
C ASN A 135 11.13 -5.47 -14.45
N SER A 136 10.63 -6.14 -13.42
CA SER A 136 9.42 -6.96 -13.50
C SER A 136 8.19 -6.07 -13.69
N ASP A 137 8.12 -4.95 -12.95
CA ASP A 137 7.02 -3.99 -13.07
C ASP A 137 6.97 -3.39 -14.48
N MET A 138 8.14 -3.09 -15.06
CA MET A 138 8.21 -2.59 -16.43
C MET A 138 7.63 -3.57 -17.45
N LYS A 139 7.60 -4.86 -17.15
CA LYS A 139 6.97 -5.88 -18.03
C LYS A 139 5.46 -5.97 -17.82
N SER A 140 5.03 -6.00 -16.56
CA SER A 140 3.62 -6.25 -16.19
C SER A 140 2.77 -5.00 -16.10
N ASN A 141 3.38 -3.84 -15.79
CA ASN A 141 2.71 -2.57 -15.57
C ASN A 141 3.24 -1.45 -16.49
N LYS A 142 3.73 -1.83 -17.67
CA LYS A 142 4.42 -0.94 -18.62
C LYS A 142 3.63 0.34 -18.93
N GLU A 143 2.34 0.20 -19.19
CA GLU A 143 1.48 1.34 -19.58
C GLU A 143 1.41 2.39 -18.48
N ILE A 144 1.25 1.98 -17.24
CA ILE A 144 1.21 2.88 -16.08
C ILE A 144 2.56 3.55 -15.87
N ILE A 145 3.63 2.75 -15.87
CA ILE A 145 4.96 3.29 -15.66
C ILE A 145 5.27 4.30 -16.75
N GLN A 146 5.02 3.99 -18.01
CA GLN A 146 5.26 4.92 -19.13
C GLN A 146 4.41 6.19 -19.06
N LEU A 147 3.18 6.11 -18.52
CA LEU A 147 2.30 7.25 -18.39
C LEU A 147 2.77 8.24 -17.31
N TYR A 148 3.30 7.74 -16.20
CA TYR A 148 3.65 8.56 -15.04
C TYR A 148 5.14 8.69 -14.77
N LEU A 149 5.99 7.91 -15.45
CA LEU A 149 7.43 7.94 -15.22
C LEU A 149 8.00 9.35 -15.44
N ASN A 150 8.58 9.89 -14.40
CA ASN A 150 9.24 11.21 -14.39
C ASN A 150 10.49 11.16 -13.49
N GLU A 151 11.15 12.28 -13.29
CA GLU A 151 12.38 12.40 -12.51
C GLU A 151 12.22 12.02 -11.00
N TYR A 152 11.01 11.96 -10.50
CA TYR A 152 10.72 11.59 -9.11
C TYR A 152 10.57 10.09 -8.91
N TRP A 153 10.42 9.33 -9.99
CA TRP A 153 10.33 7.87 -9.94
C TRP A 153 11.72 7.25 -9.82
N LYS A 154 11.83 6.21 -8.99
CA LYS A 154 13.09 5.53 -8.71
C LYS A 154 12.99 4.04 -9.03
N LYS A 155 14.03 3.51 -9.68
CA LYS A 155 14.17 2.08 -9.88
C LYS A 155 14.76 1.43 -8.63
N LEU A 156 14.13 0.31 -8.19
CA LEU A 156 14.60 -0.58 -7.14
C LEU A 156 15.65 -1.56 -7.65
#